data_d16e0480122f90c0f1fd4732f0a31d11
#
_entry.id   d16e0480122f90c0f1fd4732f0a31d11
#
_cell.length_a   1.000
_cell.length_b   1.000
_cell.length_c   1.000
_cell.angle_alpha   90.00
_cell.angle_beta   90.00
_cell.angle_gamma   90.00
#
_symmetry.space_group_name_H-M   'P 1'
#
loop_
_entity.id
_entity.type
_entity.pdbx_description
1 polymer ?
#
loop_
_entity_poly.entity_id
_entity_poly.type
_entity_poly.pdbx_seq_one_letter_code
_entity_poly.pdbx_strand_id
1 'polypeptide(L)'
;FRSVYNRCVGTRYCSNNCPYKVRRFNFLLWQDWNTPQYKMMRNPDVSVRSRGVMEKCTYCVQRITHGRIAAEKEERKIADGEVITACQQACPAGAIVFGDLNDPNSKVSKLKAQQRNYGLLEDLNTRPRTSYLAVVQNPNPELEQSERS
;
A
#
# COMPACT_ATOMS: atom_id res chain seq x y z
N PHE A 1 2.28 10.74 5.03
CA PHE A 1 0.96 11.30 5.33
C PHE A 1 -0.07 10.20 5.51
N ARG A 2 -0.67 10.09 6.71
CA ARG A 2 -1.74 9.15 7.04
C ARG A 2 -3.09 9.86 6.85
N SER A 3 -4.03 9.24 6.15
CA SER A 3 -5.40 9.73 6.09
C SER A 3 -6.15 9.29 7.34
N VAL A 4 -6.62 10.24 8.13
CA VAL A 4 -7.44 9.97 9.32
C VAL A 4 -8.90 10.28 8.96
N TYR A 5 -9.63 9.26 8.55
CA TYR A 5 -10.98 9.40 8.01
C TYR A 5 -11.99 9.97 9.02
N ASN A 6 -11.80 9.73 10.33
CA ASN A 6 -12.65 10.31 11.40
C ASN A 6 -12.51 11.82 11.54
N ARG A 7 -11.43 12.41 11.04
CA ARG A 7 -11.15 13.86 11.07
C ARG A 7 -11.26 14.49 9.69
N CYS A 8 -11.57 13.71 8.67
CA CYS A 8 -11.64 14.20 7.31
C CYS A 8 -12.94 14.97 7.08
N VAL A 9 -12.83 16.23 6.69
CA VAL A 9 -13.98 17.08 6.33
C VAL A 9 -14.29 17.10 4.82
N GLY A 10 -13.51 16.37 4.02
CA GLY A 10 -13.79 16.15 2.61
C GLY A 10 -13.50 17.32 1.67
N THR A 11 -12.61 18.23 2.02
CA THR A 11 -12.23 19.35 1.15
C THR A 11 -11.56 18.92 -0.16
N ARG A 12 -11.07 17.68 -0.24
CA ARG A 12 -10.40 17.08 -1.41
C ARG A 12 -9.09 17.72 -1.83
N TYR A 13 -8.63 18.75 -1.13
CA TYR A 13 -7.38 19.44 -1.43
C TYR A 13 -6.17 18.48 -1.48
N CYS A 14 -6.14 17.49 -0.59
CA CYS A 14 -5.09 16.48 -0.55
C CYS A 14 -5.05 15.58 -1.81
N SER A 15 -6.18 15.40 -2.52
CA SER A 15 -6.20 14.68 -3.80
C SER A 15 -5.76 15.58 -4.95
N ASN A 16 -6.12 16.86 -4.92
CA ASN A 16 -5.75 17.81 -5.94
C ASN A 16 -4.22 17.98 -6.00
N ASN A 17 -3.57 18.08 -4.84
CA ASN A 17 -2.13 18.25 -4.74
C ASN A 17 -1.32 16.94 -4.75
N CYS A 18 -1.96 15.78 -4.73
CA CYS A 18 -1.24 14.53 -4.77
C CYS A 18 -0.72 14.24 -6.18
N PRO A 19 0.61 14.22 -6.42
CA PRO A 19 1.17 13.94 -7.74
C PRO A 19 0.87 12.50 -8.19
N TYR A 20 0.72 11.57 -7.25
CA TYR A 20 0.42 10.16 -7.52
C TYR A 20 -1.07 9.88 -7.76
N LYS A 21 -1.95 10.83 -7.48
CA LYS A 21 -3.42 10.69 -7.61
C LYS A 21 -4.00 9.45 -6.89
N VAL A 22 -3.39 9.04 -5.78
CA VAL A 22 -3.75 7.82 -5.03
C VAL A 22 -4.84 8.04 -3.98
N ARG A 23 -5.28 9.28 -3.79
CA ARG A 23 -6.33 9.63 -2.84
C ARG A 23 -7.68 9.64 -3.51
N ARG A 24 -8.64 8.91 -2.93
CA ARG A 24 -10.00 8.77 -3.46
C ARG A 24 -11.00 9.34 -2.50
N PHE A 25 -12.02 9.99 -3.05
CA PHE A 25 -13.10 10.58 -2.28
C PHE A 25 -14.34 9.67 -2.33
N ASN A 26 -14.95 9.45 -1.17
CA ASN A 26 -16.17 8.67 -1.07
C ASN A 26 -17.38 9.55 -1.35
N PHE A 27 -17.90 9.48 -2.56
CA PHE A 27 -19.11 10.21 -2.95
C PHE A 27 -20.38 9.56 -2.39
N LEU A 28 -20.37 8.25 -2.24
CA LEU A 28 -21.53 7.46 -1.85
C LEU A 28 -21.37 6.84 -0.46
N LEU A 29 -22.48 6.61 0.20
CA LEU A 29 -22.54 5.89 1.46
C LEU A 29 -22.76 4.40 1.18
N TRP A 30 -21.69 3.60 1.30
CA TRP A 30 -21.72 2.16 1.06
C TRP A 30 -22.03 1.35 2.31
N GLN A 31 -22.61 2.00 3.32
CA GLN A 31 -22.91 1.39 4.61
C GLN A 31 -24.42 1.34 4.82
N ASP A 32 -24.89 0.24 5.36
CA ASP A 32 -26.21 0.14 5.98
C ASP A 32 -26.02 -0.19 7.47
N TRP A 33 -26.16 0.82 8.30
CA TRP A 33 -26.08 0.68 9.75
C TRP A 33 -27.40 0.29 10.39
N ASN A 34 -28.51 0.48 9.70
CA ASN A 34 -29.85 0.39 10.26
C ASN A 34 -30.41 -1.04 10.20
N THR A 35 -30.00 -1.82 9.20
CA THR A 35 -30.50 -3.20 9.02
C THR A 35 -29.80 -4.15 10.00
N PRO A 36 -30.51 -4.68 11.02
CA PRO A 36 -29.92 -5.53 12.06
C PRO A 36 -29.29 -6.82 11.51
N GLN A 37 -29.88 -7.39 10.45
CA GLN A 37 -29.45 -8.63 9.82
C GLN A 37 -28.00 -8.54 9.28
N TYR A 38 -27.56 -7.35 8.89
CA TYR A 38 -26.21 -7.14 8.34
C TYR A 38 -25.14 -6.95 9.41
N LYS A 39 -25.50 -6.90 10.70
CA LYS A 39 -24.51 -6.71 11.78
C LYS A 39 -23.48 -7.85 11.82
N MET A 40 -23.92 -9.08 11.60
CA MET A 40 -23.04 -10.26 11.62
C MET A 40 -22.07 -10.34 10.44
N MET A 41 -22.34 -9.64 9.33
CA MET A 41 -21.47 -9.60 8.16
C MET A 41 -20.27 -8.66 8.34
N ARG A 42 -20.32 -7.78 9.31
CA ARG A 42 -19.30 -6.73 9.47
C ARG A 42 -18.08 -7.26 10.18
N ASN A 43 -16.91 -6.97 9.60
CA ASN A 43 -15.68 -7.21 10.30
C ASN A 43 -15.46 -6.08 11.33
N PRO A 44 -15.42 -6.39 12.64
CA PRO A 44 -15.22 -5.37 13.68
C PRO A 44 -13.87 -4.68 13.62
N ASP A 45 -12.87 -5.34 13.03
CA ASP A 45 -11.51 -4.78 12.91
C ASP A 45 -11.35 -3.79 11.75
N VAL A 46 -12.36 -3.69 10.88
CA VAL A 46 -12.33 -2.83 9.69
C VAL A 46 -13.47 -1.82 9.74
N SER A 47 -13.12 -0.54 9.86
CA SER A 47 -14.09 0.54 9.73
C SER A 47 -14.43 0.79 8.26
N VAL A 48 -15.70 0.71 7.90
CA VAL A 48 -16.18 1.18 6.61
C VAL A 48 -16.34 2.69 6.68
N ARG A 49 -15.70 3.42 5.77
CA ARG A 49 -15.66 4.87 5.79
C ARG A 49 -16.96 5.44 5.26
N SER A 50 -17.40 6.54 5.86
CA SER A 50 -18.61 7.25 5.44
C SER A 50 -18.39 8.00 4.12
N ARG A 51 -19.48 8.44 3.50
CA ARG A 51 -19.40 9.41 2.42
C ARG A 51 -18.76 10.70 2.91
N GLY A 52 -18.12 11.43 2.01
CA GLY A 52 -17.49 12.72 2.31
C GLY A 52 -16.09 12.63 2.92
N VAL A 53 -15.47 11.45 2.95
CA VAL A 53 -14.11 11.27 3.44
C VAL A 53 -13.16 10.85 2.33
N MET A 54 -11.88 11.17 2.53
CA MET A 54 -10.80 10.76 1.64
C MET A 54 -10.18 9.46 2.11
N GLU A 55 -9.92 8.56 1.18
CA GLU A 55 -9.27 7.28 1.43
C GLU A 55 -8.00 7.10 0.59
N LYS A 56 -7.06 6.38 1.13
CA LYS A 56 -5.88 5.88 0.42
C LYS A 56 -5.41 4.57 1.04
N CYS A 57 -4.58 3.84 0.34
CA CYS A 57 -3.92 2.67 0.88
C CYS A 57 -3.23 2.98 2.21
N THR A 58 -3.46 2.15 3.22
CA THR A 58 -2.86 2.24 4.56
C THR A 58 -1.82 1.17 4.82
N TYR A 59 -1.42 0.38 3.80
CA TYR A 59 -0.57 -0.81 3.92
C TYR A 59 -1.15 -1.87 4.86
N CYS A 60 -2.49 -2.05 4.82
CA CYS A 60 -3.18 -3.01 5.68
C CYS A 60 -2.88 -2.78 7.18
N VAL A 61 -3.10 -1.54 7.65
CA VAL A 61 -2.80 -1.14 9.02
C VAL A 61 -3.41 -2.08 10.08
N GLN A 62 -4.56 -2.67 9.82
CA GLN A 62 -5.19 -3.65 10.72
C GLN A 62 -4.33 -4.90 10.86
N ARG A 63 -3.79 -5.44 9.74
CA ARG A 63 -2.88 -6.60 9.77
C ARG A 63 -1.57 -6.27 10.47
N ILE A 64 -1.03 -5.07 10.27
CA ILE A 64 0.17 -4.60 11.01
C ILE A 64 -0.13 -4.52 12.50
N THR A 65 -1.28 -3.98 12.88
CA THR A 65 -1.70 -3.88 14.29
C THR A 65 -1.88 -5.26 14.92
N HIS A 66 -2.47 -6.20 14.19
CA HIS A 66 -2.60 -7.60 14.63
C HIS A 66 -1.23 -8.24 14.89
N GLY A 67 -0.31 -8.14 13.92
CA GLY A 67 1.05 -8.64 14.08
C GLY A 67 1.79 -7.99 15.25
N ARG A 68 1.59 -6.68 15.47
CA ARG A 68 2.17 -5.96 16.59
C ARG A 68 1.65 -6.48 17.92
N ILE A 69 0.33 -6.65 18.08
CA ILE A 69 -0.30 -7.15 19.30
C ILE A 69 0.18 -8.58 19.59
N ALA A 70 0.28 -9.43 18.57
CA ALA A 70 0.77 -10.80 18.74
C ALA A 70 2.24 -10.81 19.21
N ALA A 71 3.09 -10.01 18.58
CA ALA A 71 4.50 -9.91 18.92
C ALA A 71 4.71 -9.31 20.33
N GLU A 72 3.93 -8.30 20.71
CA GLU A 72 3.99 -7.70 22.06
C GLU A 72 3.59 -8.69 23.16
N LYS A 73 2.60 -9.57 22.91
CA LYS A 73 2.21 -10.62 23.86
C LYS A 73 3.34 -11.65 24.11
N GLU A 74 4.19 -11.84 23.12
CA GLU A 74 5.31 -12.77 23.16
C GLU A 74 6.65 -12.07 23.46
N GLU A 75 6.60 -10.77 23.83
CA GLU A 75 7.77 -9.94 24.14
C GLU A 75 8.85 -9.95 23.04
N ARG A 76 8.42 -10.06 21.78
CA ARG A 76 9.31 -10.11 20.61
C ARG A 76 9.01 -8.99 19.61
N LYS A 77 9.87 -8.83 18.62
CA LYS A 77 9.59 -8.02 17.43
C LYS A 77 8.83 -8.85 16.40
N ILE A 78 8.08 -8.15 15.53
CA ILE A 78 7.44 -8.76 14.36
C ILE A 78 8.55 -9.35 13.47
N ALA A 79 8.42 -10.62 13.11
CA ALA A 79 9.36 -11.27 12.20
C ALA A 79 9.14 -10.82 10.75
N ASP A 80 10.22 -10.84 9.93
CA ASP A 80 10.10 -10.53 8.50
C ASP A 80 9.21 -11.55 7.81
N GLY A 81 8.21 -11.05 7.06
CA GLY A 81 7.22 -11.88 6.40
C GLY A 81 6.03 -12.32 7.25
N GLU A 82 6.00 -12.02 8.55
CA GLU A 82 4.86 -12.35 9.42
C GLU A 82 3.60 -11.55 9.04
N VAL A 83 3.78 -10.28 8.67
CA VAL A 83 2.68 -9.45 8.21
C VAL A 83 2.60 -9.49 6.69
N ILE A 84 1.53 -10.08 6.17
CA ILE A 84 1.24 -10.17 4.73
C ILE A 84 0.10 -9.22 4.39
N THR A 85 0.34 -8.28 3.48
CA THR A 85 -0.71 -7.37 3.01
C THR A 85 -1.72 -8.09 2.13
N ALA A 86 -2.95 -7.55 2.01
CA ALA A 86 -3.99 -8.17 1.20
C ALA A 86 -3.59 -8.28 -0.28
N CYS A 87 -2.93 -7.26 -0.82
CA CYS A 87 -2.43 -7.28 -2.19
C CYS A 87 -1.31 -8.31 -2.39
N GLN A 88 -0.42 -8.47 -1.41
CA GLN A 88 0.62 -9.51 -1.45
C GLN A 88 0.00 -10.91 -1.41
N GLN A 89 -0.99 -11.12 -0.55
CA GLN A 89 -1.68 -12.41 -0.44
C GLN A 89 -2.44 -12.77 -1.73
N ALA A 90 -3.03 -11.77 -2.38
CA ALA A 90 -3.78 -11.96 -3.62
C ALA A 90 -2.91 -12.09 -4.87
N CYS A 91 -1.59 -11.87 -4.77
CA CYS A 91 -0.69 -11.89 -5.92
C CYS A 91 -0.17 -13.31 -6.18
N PRO A 92 -0.64 -14.01 -7.23
CA PRO A 92 -0.20 -15.39 -7.50
C PRO A 92 1.27 -15.47 -7.93
N ALA A 93 1.79 -14.40 -8.53
CA ALA A 93 3.18 -14.30 -8.98
C ALA A 93 4.17 -14.00 -7.85
N GLY A 94 3.72 -13.73 -6.62
CA GLY A 94 4.58 -13.32 -5.51
C GLY A 94 5.38 -12.03 -5.77
N ALA A 95 4.87 -11.17 -6.67
CA ALA A 95 5.57 -9.97 -7.12
C ALA A 95 5.54 -8.81 -6.12
N ILE A 96 4.72 -8.91 -5.07
CA ILE A 96 4.58 -7.87 -4.05
C ILE A 96 5.27 -8.33 -2.78
N VAL A 97 6.22 -7.54 -2.30
CA VAL A 97 6.92 -7.79 -1.04
C VAL A 97 6.65 -6.65 -0.08
N PHE A 98 6.30 -7.00 1.15
CA PHE A 98 6.05 -6.07 2.23
C PHE A 98 6.93 -6.43 3.44
N GLY A 99 7.43 -5.44 4.16
CA GLY A 99 8.26 -5.65 5.35
C GLY A 99 8.65 -4.33 6.01
N ASP A 100 9.45 -4.42 7.07
CA ASP A 100 9.98 -3.27 7.79
C ASP A 100 11.24 -2.73 7.08
N LEU A 101 11.19 -1.46 6.70
CA LEU A 101 12.32 -0.76 6.09
C LEU A 101 13.41 -0.38 7.10
N ASN A 102 13.11 -0.41 8.39
CA ASN A 102 14.11 -0.11 9.43
C ASN A 102 14.97 -1.33 9.74
N ASP A 103 14.55 -2.53 9.33
CA ASP A 103 15.36 -3.74 9.45
C ASP A 103 16.20 -3.92 8.17
N PRO A 104 17.53 -3.77 8.24
CA PRO A 104 18.41 -3.95 7.08
C PRO A 104 18.42 -5.40 6.56
N ASN A 105 18.07 -6.37 7.42
CA ASN A 105 18.05 -7.79 7.06
C ASN A 105 16.73 -8.22 6.41
N SER A 106 15.69 -7.36 6.43
CA SER A 106 14.41 -7.67 5.85
C SER A 106 14.50 -7.87 4.34
N LYS A 107 13.62 -8.72 3.80
CA LYS A 107 13.54 -8.98 2.35
C LYS A 107 13.28 -7.70 1.56
N VAL A 108 12.43 -6.81 2.09
CA VAL A 108 12.09 -5.56 1.41
C VAL A 108 13.29 -4.62 1.34
N SER A 109 14.11 -4.53 2.41
CA SER A 109 15.33 -3.69 2.41
C SER A 109 16.36 -4.19 1.42
N LYS A 110 16.58 -5.51 1.35
CA LYS A 110 17.47 -6.14 0.36
C LYS A 110 17.03 -5.90 -1.08
N LEU A 111 15.72 -5.97 -1.34
CA LEU A 111 15.19 -5.68 -2.67
C LEU A 111 15.33 -4.20 -3.06
N LYS A 112 15.14 -3.29 -2.10
CA LYS A 112 15.32 -1.85 -2.34
C LYS A 112 16.78 -1.45 -2.57
N ALA A 113 17.72 -2.22 -2.07
CA ALA A 113 19.16 -1.99 -2.31
C ALA A 113 19.64 -2.43 -3.71
N GLN A 114 18.82 -3.10 -4.49
CA GLN A 114 19.18 -3.52 -5.85
C GLN A 114 19.24 -2.34 -6.81
N GLN A 115 20.13 -2.40 -7.79
CA GLN A 115 20.27 -1.37 -8.85
C GLN A 115 19.01 -1.20 -9.69
N ARG A 116 18.17 -2.25 -9.79
CA ARG A 116 16.91 -2.19 -10.52
C ARG A 116 15.79 -1.47 -9.77
N ASN A 117 16.00 -1.12 -8.51
CA ASN A 117 15.00 -0.44 -7.71
C ASN A 117 14.84 1.01 -8.16
N TYR A 118 13.60 1.44 -8.36
CA TYR A 118 13.28 2.83 -8.68
C TYR A 118 11.97 3.25 -8.01
N GLY A 119 11.82 4.53 -7.76
CA GLY A 119 10.60 5.15 -7.28
C GLY A 119 9.88 5.90 -8.40
N LEU A 120 8.58 6.03 -8.30
CA LEU A 120 7.82 6.90 -9.21
C LEU A 120 7.99 8.35 -8.80
N LEU A 121 8.23 9.24 -9.78
CA LEU A 121 8.37 10.68 -9.60
C LEU A 121 9.46 11.02 -8.57
N GLU A 122 10.62 10.41 -8.70
CA GLU A 122 11.76 10.63 -7.79
C GLU A 122 12.27 12.07 -7.84
N ASP A 123 12.18 12.72 -9.00
CA ASP A 123 12.49 14.13 -9.25
C ASP A 123 11.74 15.09 -8.32
N LEU A 124 10.54 14.72 -7.89
CA LEU A 124 9.75 15.51 -6.93
C LEU A 124 10.20 15.37 -5.48
N ASN A 125 11.15 14.50 -5.18
CA ASN A 125 11.67 14.21 -3.84
C ASN A 125 10.58 13.92 -2.78
N THR A 126 9.48 13.31 -3.18
CA THR A 126 8.38 12.96 -2.29
C THR A 126 8.63 11.68 -1.49
N ARG A 127 9.68 10.94 -1.82
CA ARG A 127 10.19 9.73 -1.14
C ARG A 127 9.07 8.71 -0.86
N PRO A 128 8.45 8.14 -1.89
CA PRO A 128 7.41 7.13 -1.71
C PRO A 128 7.99 5.88 -1.04
N ARG A 129 7.20 5.25 -0.19
CA ARG A 129 7.60 3.98 0.45
C ARG A 129 7.51 2.80 -0.49
N THR A 130 6.58 2.83 -1.43
CA THR A 130 6.48 1.84 -2.50
C THR A 130 7.50 2.18 -3.59
N SER A 131 8.25 1.19 -3.99
CA SER A 131 9.16 1.27 -5.12
C SER A 131 8.99 0.03 -6.00
N TYR A 132 9.61 0.03 -7.15
CA TYR A 132 9.46 -0.99 -8.17
C TYR A 132 10.82 -1.53 -8.57
N LEU A 133 10.87 -2.77 -9.00
CA LEU A 133 12.04 -3.34 -9.66
C LEU A 133 11.83 -3.31 -11.16
N ALA A 134 12.76 -2.70 -11.88
CA ALA A 134 12.72 -2.63 -13.33
C ALA A 134 12.76 -4.06 -13.94
N VAL A 135 12.01 -4.22 -15.02
CA VAL A 135 12.06 -5.43 -15.82
C VAL A 135 13.43 -5.55 -16.47
N VAL A 136 14.02 -6.73 -16.41
CA VAL A 136 15.22 -7.04 -17.20
C VAL A 136 14.74 -7.33 -18.61
N GLN A 137 15.12 -6.46 -19.53
CA GLN A 137 14.91 -6.66 -20.95
C GLN A 137 16.23 -7.06 -21.60
N ASN A 138 16.17 -7.99 -22.52
CA ASN A 138 17.29 -8.31 -23.41
C ASN A 138 16.84 -8.02 -24.84
N PRO A 139 16.86 -6.73 -25.25
CA PRO A 139 16.40 -6.33 -26.57
C PRO A 139 17.29 -6.96 -27.64
N ASN A 140 16.68 -7.42 -28.73
CA ASN A 140 17.43 -7.85 -29.91
C ASN A 140 17.94 -6.58 -30.63
N PRO A 141 19.27 -6.38 -30.72
CA PRO A 141 19.85 -5.17 -31.33
C PRO A 141 19.50 -5.02 -32.82
N GLU A 142 19.10 -6.10 -33.49
CA GLU A 142 18.69 -6.05 -34.90
C GLU A 142 17.30 -5.41 -35.07
N LEU A 143 16.41 -5.51 -34.04
CA LEU A 143 15.08 -4.90 -34.07
C LEU A 143 15.14 -3.39 -33.80
N GLU A 144 16.05 -2.93 -32.97
CA GLU A 144 16.21 -1.50 -32.66
C GLU A 144 16.68 -0.66 -33.87
N GLN A 145 17.37 -1.29 -34.83
CA GLN A 145 17.84 -0.60 -36.04
C GLN A 145 16.73 -0.35 -37.05
N SER A 146 15.64 -1.15 -37.04
CA SER A 146 14.52 -1.00 -37.95
C SER A 146 13.56 0.15 -37.61
N GLU A 147 13.54 0.62 -36.35
CA GLU A 147 12.70 1.73 -35.93
C GLU A 147 13.35 3.11 -36.11
N ARG A 148 14.63 3.18 -36.49
CA ARG A 148 15.39 4.42 -36.72
C ARG A 148 15.61 4.78 -38.18
N SER A 149 15.11 3.97 -39.11
CA SER A 149 15.11 4.21 -40.56
C SER A 149 13.71 4.56 -41.05
#